data_8521e8a949fbe77bcae7f88f0abecc99
#
_entry.id   8521e8a949fbe77bcae7f88f0abecc99
#
_cell.length_a   1.000
_cell.length_b   1.000
_cell.length_c   1.000
_cell.angle_alpha   90.00
_cell.angle_beta   90.00
_cell.angle_gamma   90.00
#
_symmetry.space_group_name_H-M   'P 1'
#
loop_
_entity.id
_entity.type
_entity.pdbx_description
1 polymer ?
#
loop_
_entity_poly.entity_id
_entity_poly.type
_entity_poly.pdbx_seq_one_letter_code
_entity_poly.pdbx_strand_id
1 'polypeptide(L)'
;VVGQRGSELDTSIPPELTDGSVNVVEIGRMRYSAIAVDDQGNNHIWGAVNDGINKIPEMEGKVIKAVSGREHISVLTDAGRVYSWGVDNYGSLEAPEDDGYVDLFMGYFNNYAIKEDGSVTTWGLDGFIMGSDEQGRDVFQRLVNGGKMTLIIALVAVSIQVIIGLIIGVIAGYYGGRVDNLLMRFAEIVSSFPFYPLIITLSVFLPVNASQYQRLGLIMVILGLIGWTGIARLVRGEILSERQKDYITAAKALGLKESKIMMSHMVPNIVSIIIVQATLGYASNLLTEAGLSF
;
A
#
# COMPACT_ATOMS: atom_id res chain seq x y z
N VAL A 1 -20.32 -20.23 16.00
CA VAL A 1 -19.25 -19.29 15.73
C VAL A 1 -18.00 -20.09 15.34
N VAL A 2 -17.65 -20.12 14.05
CA VAL A 2 -16.44 -20.80 13.57
C VAL A 2 -15.33 -19.74 13.54
N GLY A 3 -14.58 -19.60 14.65
CA GLY A 3 -13.36 -18.80 14.68
C GLY A 3 -12.15 -19.65 14.28
N GLN A 4 -11.16 -19.06 13.60
CA GLN A 4 -9.84 -19.72 13.43
C GLN A 4 -9.23 -19.96 14.82
N ARG A 5 -8.92 -21.20 15.12
CA ARG A 5 -8.17 -21.58 16.33
C ARG A 5 -6.71 -21.15 16.17
N GLY A 6 -6.38 -19.97 16.69
CA GLY A 6 -4.99 -19.62 16.98
C GLY A 6 -4.63 -20.20 18.37
N SER A 7 -3.42 -20.68 18.55
CA SER A 7 -2.95 -21.42 19.72
C SER A 7 -2.90 -20.63 21.05
N GLU A 8 -3.42 -19.41 21.11
CA GLU A 8 -3.38 -18.54 22.30
C GLU A 8 -4.71 -17.86 22.64
N LEU A 9 -5.79 -18.12 21.88
CA LEU A 9 -7.10 -17.53 22.15
C LEU A 9 -8.01 -18.57 22.78
N ASP A 10 -8.41 -18.34 24.01
CA ASP A 10 -9.50 -19.09 24.62
C ASP A 10 -10.81 -18.72 23.90
N THR A 11 -11.24 -19.59 22.98
CA THR A 11 -12.48 -19.45 22.22
C THR A 11 -13.63 -20.20 22.85
N SER A 12 -13.48 -20.69 24.09
CA SER A 12 -14.52 -21.41 24.79
C SER A 12 -15.68 -20.43 25.06
N ILE A 13 -16.84 -20.77 24.55
CA ILE A 13 -18.08 -20.05 24.87
C ILE A 13 -18.43 -20.41 26.32
N PRO A 14 -18.81 -19.44 27.18
CA PRO A 14 -19.26 -19.73 28.52
C PRO A 14 -20.37 -20.79 28.53
N PRO A 15 -20.30 -21.81 29.38
CA PRO A 15 -21.26 -22.92 29.40
C PRO A 15 -22.72 -22.48 29.51
N GLU A 16 -22.96 -21.43 30.30
CA GLU A 16 -24.28 -20.85 30.52
C GLU A 16 -24.93 -20.28 29.24
N LEU A 17 -24.12 -19.92 28.24
CA LEU A 17 -24.63 -19.46 26.93
C LEU A 17 -24.97 -20.63 25.97
N THR A 18 -24.60 -21.86 26.33
CA THR A 18 -24.75 -23.05 25.47
C THR A 18 -25.66 -24.13 26.06
N ASP A 19 -25.87 -24.14 27.38
CA ASP A 19 -26.71 -25.12 28.09
C ASP A 19 -28.20 -24.75 28.17
N GLY A 20 -28.54 -23.56 27.65
CA GLY A 20 -29.93 -23.06 27.66
C GLY A 20 -30.35 -22.41 28.97
N SER A 21 -29.44 -22.20 29.93
CA SER A 21 -29.74 -21.50 31.18
C SER A 21 -29.92 -20.00 31.03
N VAL A 22 -29.36 -19.44 29.96
CA VAL A 22 -29.40 -18.01 29.63
C VAL A 22 -30.01 -17.80 28.25
N ASN A 23 -30.96 -16.87 28.16
CA ASN A 23 -31.61 -16.50 26.89
C ASN A 23 -30.88 -15.29 26.27
N VAL A 24 -30.04 -15.51 25.27
CA VAL A 24 -29.24 -14.48 24.59
C VAL A 24 -30.12 -13.70 23.63
N VAL A 25 -30.14 -12.37 23.73
CA VAL A 25 -30.91 -11.45 22.88
C VAL A 25 -30.03 -10.70 21.88
N GLU A 26 -28.75 -10.46 22.21
CA GLU A 26 -27.80 -9.76 21.35
C GLU A 26 -26.41 -10.41 21.38
N ILE A 27 -25.69 -10.40 20.26
CA ILE A 27 -24.30 -10.86 20.17
C ILE A 27 -23.48 -9.85 19.37
N GLY A 28 -22.38 -9.38 19.98
CA GLY A 28 -21.35 -8.57 19.35
C GLY A 28 -20.04 -9.34 19.16
N ARG A 29 -19.34 -9.12 18.04
CA ARG A 29 -18.05 -9.74 17.74
C ARG A 29 -16.96 -8.68 17.62
N MET A 30 -15.89 -8.83 18.36
CA MET A 30 -14.65 -8.09 18.25
C MET A 30 -13.56 -8.89 17.52
N ARG A 31 -12.36 -8.30 17.39
CA ARG A 31 -11.24 -8.96 16.72
C ARG A 31 -10.82 -10.27 17.39
N TYR A 32 -10.75 -10.29 18.71
CA TYR A 32 -10.25 -11.40 19.53
C TYR A 32 -11.18 -11.85 20.63
N SER A 33 -12.34 -11.22 20.78
CA SER A 33 -13.32 -11.48 21.82
C SER A 33 -14.75 -11.35 21.28
N ALA A 34 -15.73 -11.70 22.10
CA ALA A 34 -17.13 -11.54 21.79
C ALA A 34 -17.89 -11.13 23.05
N ILE A 35 -19.07 -10.50 22.87
CA ILE A 35 -20.03 -10.18 23.91
C ILE A 35 -21.38 -10.78 23.54
N ALA A 36 -22.08 -11.33 24.54
CA ALA A 36 -23.50 -11.62 24.45
C ALA A 36 -24.23 -10.85 25.55
N VAL A 37 -25.44 -10.41 25.23
CA VAL A 37 -26.36 -9.80 26.19
C VAL A 37 -27.55 -10.74 26.36
N ASP A 38 -27.94 -11.02 27.61
CA ASP A 38 -29.09 -11.84 27.90
C ASP A 38 -30.38 -11.02 28.00
N ASP A 39 -31.49 -11.68 28.12
CA ASP A 39 -32.83 -11.06 28.26
C ASP A 39 -33.03 -10.30 29.59
N GLN A 40 -32.08 -10.45 30.53
CA GLN A 40 -32.04 -9.67 31.78
C GLN A 40 -31.12 -8.43 31.65
N GLY A 41 -30.39 -8.30 30.55
CA GLY A 41 -29.45 -7.20 30.28
C GLY A 41 -28.06 -7.43 30.83
N ASN A 42 -27.71 -8.66 31.25
CA ASN A 42 -26.36 -8.98 31.69
C ASN A 42 -25.43 -9.18 30.48
N ASN A 43 -24.18 -8.75 30.65
CA ASN A 43 -23.15 -8.84 29.62
C ASN A 43 -22.22 -10.04 29.89
N HIS A 44 -22.15 -10.95 28.95
CA HIS A 44 -21.26 -12.11 28.95
C HIS A 44 -20.15 -11.89 27.93
N ILE A 45 -18.89 -11.79 28.38
CA ILE A 45 -17.74 -11.51 27.52
C ILE A 45 -16.78 -12.69 27.58
N TRP A 46 -16.27 -13.13 26.41
CA TRP A 46 -15.30 -14.22 26.30
C TRP A 46 -14.28 -13.98 25.18
N GLY A 47 -13.21 -14.78 25.17
CA GLY A 47 -12.08 -14.65 24.27
C GLY A 47 -10.90 -13.92 24.92
N ALA A 48 -10.11 -13.20 24.16
CA ALA A 48 -9.03 -12.37 24.69
C ALA A 48 -9.62 -11.10 25.30
N VAL A 49 -9.86 -11.12 26.59
CA VAL A 49 -10.48 -10.01 27.36
C VAL A 49 -9.46 -9.04 27.96
N ASN A 50 -8.33 -8.83 27.27
CA ASN A 50 -7.29 -7.90 27.67
C ASN A 50 -7.73 -6.44 27.41
N ASP A 51 -6.90 -5.49 27.86
CA ASP A 51 -6.98 -4.07 27.48
C ASP A 51 -8.28 -3.34 27.89
N GLY A 52 -8.89 -3.75 28.99
CA GLY A 52 -10.04 -3.06 29.55
C GLY A 52 -11.40 -3.55 29.04
N ILE A 53 -11.45 -4.51 28.12
CA ILE A 53 -12.70 -5.12 27.64
C ILE A 53 -13.53 -5.76 28.75
N ASN A 54 -12.88 -6.30 29.79
CA ASN A 54 -13.51 -6.86 30.97
C ASN A 54 -13.90 -5.81 32.03
N LYS A 55 -13.57 -4.55 31.83
CA LYS A 55 -13.91 -3.47 32.77
C LYS A 55 -15.25 -2.85 32.37
N ILE A 56 -16.33 -3.59 32.57
CA ILE A 56 -17.69 -3.13 32.29
C ILE A 56 -18.00 -1.94 33.24
N PRO A 57 -18.37 -0.76 32.69
CA PRO A 57 -18.73 0.39 33.52
C PRO A 57 -20.04 0.14 34.30
N GLU A 58 -20.25 0.88 35.39
CA GLU A 58 -21.58 0.96 36.00
C GLU A 58 -22.52 1.67 35.01
N MET A 59 -23.69 1.09 34.78
CA MET A 59 -24.67 1.58 33.81
C MET A 59 -26.01 1.83 34.49
N GLU A 60 -26.68 2.89 34.04
CA GLU A 60 -28.06 3.17 34.41
C GLU A 60 -28.99 2.48 33.41
N GLY A 61 -29.92 1.67 33.91
CA GLY A 61 -30.87 0.91 33.10
C GLY A 61 -30.35 -0.46 32.66
N LYS A 62 -31.18 -1.14 31.88
CA LYS A 62 -30.94 -2.47 31.35
C LYS A 62 -30.37 -2.36 29.93
N VAL A 63 -29.35 -3.12 29.58
CA VAL A 63 -28.83 -3.16 28.21
C VAL A 63 -29.85 -3.75 27.27
N ILE A 64 -30.23 -3.00 26.24
CA ILE A 64 -31.18 -3.40 25.19
C ILE A 64 -30.52 -3.62 23.86
N LYS A 65 -29.33 -3.05 23.64
CA LYS A 65 -28.54 -3.27 22.42
C LYS A 65 -27.06 -3.21 22.73
N ALA A 66 -26.28 -4.13 22.15
CA ALA A 66 -24.84 -4.16 22.25
C ALA A 66 -24.22 -4.23 20.85
N VAL A 67 -23.27 -3.35 20.56
CA VAL A 67 -22.50 -3.33 19.33
C VAL A 67 -21.02 -3.37 19.68
N SER A 68 -20.21 -3.94 18.77
CA SER A 68 -18.79 -4.11 19.02
C SER A 68 -17.95 -3.71 17.81
N GLY A 69 -16.96 -2.87 18.05
CA GLY A 69 -15.96 -2.48 17.08
C GLY A 69 -14.78 -3.45 17.07
N ARG A 70 -13.60 -2.94 16.75
CA ARG A 70 -12.40 -3.78 16.69
C ARG A 70 -11.90 -4.22 18.06
N GLU A 71 -11.83 -3.30 19.02
CA GLU A 71 -11.23 -3.48 20.35
C GLU A 71 -12.03 -2.71 21.43
N HIS A 72 -13.28 -2.33 21.15
CA HIS A 72 -14.18 -1.65 22.08
C HIS A 72 -15.62 -2.13 21.88
N ILE A 73 -16.43 -1.88 22.88
CA ILE A 73 -17.84 -2.23 22.95
C ILE A 73 -18.63 -0.96 23.24
N SER A 74 -19.78 -0.81 22.64
CA SER A 74 -20.77 0.19 23.05
C SER A 74 -22.13 -0.47 23.25
N VAL A 75 -22.85 -0.04 24.25
CA VAL A 75 -24.19 -0.54 24.57
C VAL A 75 -25.17 0.63 24.71
N LEU A 76 -26.41 0.35 24.40
CA LEU A 76 -27.55 1.22 24.64
C LEU A 76 -28.42 0.59 25.72
N THR A 77 -28.83 1.39 26.70
CA THR A 77 -29.73 0.95 27.77
C THR A 77 -31.18 1.42 27.52
N ASP A 78 -32.11 0.81 28.21
CA ASP A 78 -33.53 1.21 28.20
C ASP A 78 -33.79 2.60 28.83
N ALA A 79 -32.80 3.15 29.54
CA ALA A 79 -32.77 4.56 29.95
C ALA A 79 -32.43 5.53 28.79
N GLY A 80 -32.16 5.03 27.58
CA GLY A 80 -31.77 5.83 26.42
C GLY A 80 -30.33 6.34 26.49
N ARG A 81 -29.47 5.74 27.32
CA ARG A 81 -28.06 6.11 27.50
C ARG A 81 -27.12 5.15 26.80
N VAL A 82 -26.02 5.70 26.32
CA VAL A 82 -24.94 4.94 25.65
C VAL A 82 -23.71 4.87 26.53
N TYR A 83 -23.11 3.69 26.63
CA TYR A 83 -21.86 3.45 27.34
C TYR A 83 -20.87 2.77 26.44
N SER A 84 -19.59 3.21 26.47
CA SER A 84 -18.50 2.62 25.68
C SER A 84 -17.34 2.25 26.58
N TRP A 85 -16.71 1.09 26.34
CA TRP A 85 -15.51 0.64 27.07
C TRP A 85 -14.64 -0.26 26.22
N GLY A 86 -13.42 -0.53 26.68
CA GLY A 86 -12.39 -1.32 25.95
C GLY A 86 -11.14 -0.51 25.71
N VAL A 87 -10.56 -0.64 24.51
CA VAL A 87 -9.39 0.14 24.12
C VAL A 87 -9.83 1.42 23.42
N ASP A 88 -9.37 2.55 23.90
CA ASP A 88 -9.65 3.83 23.26
C ASP A 88 -8.74 4.02 22.02
N ASN A 89 -9.33 3.87 20.87
CA ASN A 89 -8.72 4.19 19.59
C ASN A 89 -9.49 5.35 18.95
N TYR A 90 -8.83 6.49 18.81
CA TYR A 90 -9.40 7.68 18.16
C TYR A 90 -10.62 8.28 18.89
N GLY A 91 -10.69 8.22 20.23
CA GLY A 91 -11.84 8.71 20.99
C GLY A 91 -13.07 7.78 20.92
N SER A 92 -12.87 6.49 20.61
CA SER A 92 -13.97 5.51 20.48
C SER A 92 -14.72 5.24 21.78
N LEU A 93 -14.17 5.64 22.92
CA LEU A 93 -14.80 5.54 24.24
C LEU A 93 -15.51 6.83 24.69
N GLU A 94 -15.43 7.91 23.92
CA GLU A 94 -16.06 9.20 24.24
C GLU A 94 -17.56 9.18 23.91
N ALA A 95 -18.29 8.23 24.50
CA ALA A 95 -19.75 8.14 24.33
C ALA A 95 -20.44 9.42 24.81
N PRO A 96 -21.55 9.85 24.17
CA PRO A 96 -22.29 11.01 24.59
C PRO A 96 -22.85 10.85 26.01
N GLU A 97 -22.80 11.92 26.81
CA GLU A 97 -23.28 11.93 28.19
C GLU A 97 -24.80 12.15 28.31
N ASP A 98 -25.44 12.63 27.25
CA ASP A 98 -26.88 12.85 27.17
C ASP A 98 -27.67 11.56 26.97
N ASP A 99 -28.97 11.63 27.05
CA ASP A 99 -29.92 10.51 26.91
C ASP A 99 -30.87 10.68 25.71
N GLY A 100 -31.85 9.79 25.60
CA GLY A 100 -32.86 9.83 24.54
C GLY A 100 -32.44 9.10 23.27
N TYR A 101 -31.40 8.26 23.35
CA TYR A 101 -31.01 7.40 22.23
C TYR A 101 -31.91 6.17 22.15
N VAL A 102 -32.29 5.83 20.90
CA VAL A 102 -33.21 4.70 20.59
C VAL A 102 -32.53 3.63 19.75
N ASP A 103 -31.39 3.96 19.12
CA ASP A 103 -30.63 2.98 18.33
C ASP A 103 -29.14 3.27 18.36
N LEU A 104 -28.33 2.22 18.12
CA LEU A 104 -26.88 2.26 18.20
C LEU A 104 -26.25 1.42 17.10
N PHE A 105 -25.27 1.98 16.38
CA PHE A 105 -24.50 1.32 15.34
C PHE A 105 -23.03 1.57 15.52
N MET A 106 -22.22 0.69 14.99
CA MET A 106 -20.77 0.79 15.12
C MET A 106 -20.06 0.33 13.86
N GLY A 107 -18.99 1.06 13.52
CA GLY A 107 -17.95 0.60 12.62
C GLY A 107 -16.72 0.09 13.36
N TYR A 108 -15.57 0.04 12.72
CA TYR A 108 -14.33 -0.47 13.33
C TYR A 108 -13.82 0.39 14.51
N PHE A 109 -13.89 1.72 14.38
CA PHE A 109 -13.38 2.69 15.34
C PHE A 109 -14.32 3.87 15.56
N ASN A 110 -15.48 3.87 14.96
CA ASN A 110 -16.48 4.91 15.03
C ASN A 110 -17.83 4.35 15.46
N ASN A 111 -18.60 5.18 16.14
CA ASN A 111 -19.88 4.83 16.71
C ASN A 111 -20.94 5.84 16.25
N TYR A 112 -22.17 5.40 16.17
CA TYR A 112 -23.34 6.18 15.77
C TYR A 112 -24.51 5.86 16.68
N ALA A 113 -25.04 6.87 17.36
CA ALA A 113 -26.25 6.73 18.14
C ALA A 113 -27.36 7.61 17.56
N ILE A 114 -28.57 7.08 17.48
CA ILE A 114 -29.73 7.73 16.87
C ILE A 114 -30.74 8.05 17.95
N LYS A 115 -31.26 9.29 18.00
CA LYS A 115 -32.34 9.72 18.85
C LYS A 115 -33.70 9.52 18.16
N GLU A 116 -34.76 9.60 18.96
CA GLU A 116 -36.13 9.43 18.47
C GLU A 116 -36.54 10.44 17.40
N ASP A 117 -35.95 11.65 17.43
CA ASP A 117 -36.17 12.69 16.41
C ASP A 117 -35.38 12.47 15.12
N GLY A 118 -34.62 11.37 15.01
CA GLY A 118 -33.79 11.03 13.87
C GLY A 118 -32.41 11.72 13.86
N SER A 119 -32.08 12.50 14.87
CA SER A 119 -30.74 13.09 14.98
C SER A 119 -29.70 12.01 15.30
N VAL A 120 -28.50 12.15 14.71
CA VAL A 120 -27.39 11.17 14.83
C VAL A 120 -26.24 11.84 15.57
N THR A 121 -25.79 11.23 16.64
CA THR A 121 -24.56 11.57 17.35
C THR A 121 -23.45 10.58 16.97
N THR A 122 -22.25 11.10 16.68
CA THR A 122 -21.10 10.27 16.27
C THR A 122 -19.93 10.54 17.19
N TRP A 123 -19.14 9.50 17.50
CA TRP A 123 -17.87 9.62 18.24
C TRP A 123 -16.89 8.54 17.79
N GLY A 124 -15.61 8.73 18.15
CA GLY A 124 -14.52 7.91 17.67
C GLY A 124 -13.90 8.49 16.43
N LEU A 125 -13.41 7.63 15.56
CA LEU A 125 -12.77 8.08 14.32
C LEU A 125 -13.76 8.79 13.42
N ASP A 126 -13.49 10.07 13.14
CA ASP A 126 -14.19 10.81 12.08
C ASP A 126 -14.05 10.04 10.77
N GLY A 127 -15.16 9.90 10.07
CA GLY A 127 -15.25 9.02 8.90
C GLY A 127 -14.12 9.25 7.88
N PHE A 128 -13.50 8.18 7.41
CA PHE A 128 -12.50 8.27 6.35
C PHE A 128 -13.10 8.87 5.07
N ILE A 129 -12.41 9.82 4.44
CA ILE A 129 -12.84 10.50 3.20
C ILE A 129 -13.29 9.53 2.11
N MET A 130 -12.64 8.37 1.99
CA MET A 130 -12.97 7.30 1.03
C MET A 130 -13.40 6.00 1.71
N GLY A 131 -13.83 6.06 2.97
CA GLY A 131 -14.18 4.88 3.75
C GLY A 131 -12.97 4.04 4.16
N SER A 132 -13.25 2.85 4.68
CA SER A 132 -12.25 1.88 5.12
C SER A 132 -12.26 0.62 4.25
N ASP A 133 -11.09 -0.06 4.19
CA ASP A 133 -11.02 -1.39 3.60
C ASP A 133 -11.59 -2.46 4.56
N GLU A 134 -11.61 -3.73 4.12
CA GLU A 134 -12.11 -4.87 4.91
C GLU A 134 -11.36 -5.08 6.25
N GLN A 135 -10.22 -4.42 6.43
CA GLN A 135 -9.40 -4.47 7.65
C GLN A 135 -9.53 -3.19 8.48
N GLY A 136 -10.47 -2.29 8.14
CA GLY A 136 -10.71 -1.03 8.83
C GLY A 136 -9.65 0.04 8.62
N ARG A 137 -8.80 -0.09 7.58
CA ARG A 137 -7.75 0.88 7.27
C ARG A 137 -8.26 1.95 6.32
N ASP A 138 -7.85 3.20 6.53
CA ASP A 138 -8.20 4.34 5.68
C ASP A 138 -7.78 4.11 4.23
N VAL A 139 -8.75 4.05 3.32
CA VAL A 139 -8.53 3.85 1.88
C VAL A 139 -7.80 5.03 1.26
N PHE A 140 -8.15 6.28 1.65
CA PHE A 140 -7.50 7.47 1.12
C PHE A 140 -6.01 7.52 1.49
N GLN A 141 -5.69 7.29 2.76
CA GLN A 141 -4.30 7.27 3.22
C GLN A 141 -3.48 6.17 2.52
N ARG A 142 -4.08 5.01 2.32
CA ARG A 142 -3.44 3.90 1.58
C ARG A 142 -3.22 4.23 0.11
N LEU A 143 -4.20 4.88 -0.54
CA LEU A 143 -4.09 5.32 -1.93
C LEU A 143 -2.95 6.33 -2.11
N VAL A 144 -2.89 7.34 -1.24
CA VAL A 144 -1.85 8.38 -1.27
C VAL A 144 -0.47 7.78 -1.01
N ASN A 145 -0.33 6.95 0.04
CA ASN A 145 0.96 6.34 0.38
C ASN A 145 1.40 5.31 -0.66
N GLY A 146 0.49 4.48 -1.17
CA GLY A 146 0.75 3.53 -2.25
C GLY A 146 1.16 4.26 -3.53
N GLY A 147 0.38 5.25 -3.97
CA GLY A 147 0.66 6.05 -5.16
C GLY A 147 2.03 6.75 -5.08
N LYS A 148 2.37 7.35 -3.93
CA LYS A 148 3.70 7.93 -3.71
C LYS A 148 4.82 6.92 -3.91
N MET A 149 4.68 5.70 -3.39
CA MET A 149 5.70 4.65 -3.55
C MET A 149 5.84 4.21 -5.00
N THR A 150 4.74 3.93 -5.68
CA THR A 150 4.73 3.55 -7.10
C THR A 150 5.38 4.61 -7.99
N LEU A 151 5.08 5.90 -7.76
CA LEU A 151 5.71 7.02 -8.47
C LEU A 151 7.23 7.07 -8.25
N ILE A 152 7.70 6.86 -7.02
CA ILE A 152 9.13 6.84 -6.69
C ILE A 152 9.82 5.65 -7.36
N ILE A 153 9.22 4.45 -7.29
CA ILE A 153 9.76 3.24 -7.93
C ILE A 153 9.99 3.47 -9.42
N ALA A 154 8.96 3.95 -10.12
CA ALA A 154 9.04 4.20 -11.55
C ALA A 154 10.08 5.27 -11.89
N LEU A 155 10.18 6.36 -11.09
CA LEU A 155 11.15 7.43 -11.29
C LEU A 155 12.60 6.96 -11.13
N VAL A 156 12.87 6.21 -10.07
CA VAL A 156 14.23 5.65 -9.83
C VAL A 156 14.59 4.65 -10.92
N ALA A 157 13.67 3.75 -11.28
CA ALA A 157 13.91 2.76 -12.33
C ALA A 157 14.21 3.42 -13.67
N VAL A 158 13.40 4.41 -14.11
CA VAL A 158 13.65 5.11 -15.39
C VAL A 158 14.93 5.92 -15.36
N SER A 159 15.29 6.51 -14.22
CA SER A 159 16.56 7.24 -14.07
C SER A 159 17.76 6.32 -14.30
N ILE A 160 17.76 5.12 -13.70
CA ILE A 160 18.80 4.11 -13.93
C ILE A 160 18.83 3.68 -15.40
N GLN A 161 17.67 3.43 -16.02
CA GLN A 161 17.56 3.05 -17.43
C GLN A 161 18.16 4.12 -18.34
N VAL A 162 17.82 5.39 -18.10
CA VAL A 162 18.30 6.53 -18.89
C VAL A 162 19.82 6.68 -18.76
N ILE A 163 20.34 6.65 -17.53
CA ILE A 163 21.78 6.81 -17.28
C ILE A 163 22.58 5.71 -17.99
N ILE A 164 22.22 4.45 -17.77
CA ILE A 164 22.93 3.31 -18.37
C ILE A 164 22.73 3.31 -19.89
N GLY A 165 21.51 3.50 -20.36
CA GLY A 165 21.17 3.50 -21.78
C GLY A 165 21.87 4.63 -22.53
N LEU A 166 21.95 5.84 -21.95
CA LEU A 166 22.67 6.97 -22.51
C LEU A 166 24.17 6.67 -22.66
N ILE A 167 24.81 6.22 -21.59
CA ILE A 167 26.25 5.92 -21.61
C ILE A 167 26.58 4.87 -22.67
N ILE A 168 25.87 3.74 -22.66
CA ILE A 168 26.11 2.63 -23.57
C ILE A 168 25.76 3.03 -25.01
N GLY A 169 24.62 3.70 -25.21
CA GLY A 169 24.17 4.14 -26.54
C GLY A 169 25.09 5.17 -27.17
N VAL A 170 25.60 6.14 -26.39
CA VAL A 170 26.57 7.15 -26.88
C VAL A 170 27.89 6.50 -27.30
N ILE A 171 28.43 5.62 -26.44
CA ILE A 171 29.68 4.92 -26.73
C ILE A 171 29.52 4.03 -27.98
N ALA A 172 28.47 3.24 -28.05
CA ALA A 172 28.20 2.37 -29.20
C ALA A 172 28.04 3.16 -30.52
N GLY A 173 27.23 4.22 -30.47
CA GLY A 173 26.97 5.06 -31.67
C GLY A 173 28.18 5.87 -32.12
N TYR A 174 28.98 6.40 -31.13
CA TYR A 174 30.15 7.22 -31.45
C TYR A 174 31.29 6.39 -32.06
N TYR A 175 31.71 5.30 -31.39
CA TYR A 175 32.82 4.49 -31.87
C TYR A 175 32.44 3.58 -33.06
N GLY A 176 31.25 2.99 -33.00
CA GLY A 176 30.79 2.09 -34.07
C GLY A 176 31.59 0.77 -34.13
N GLY A 177 31.47 0.06 -35.25
CA GLY A 177 32.29 -1.12 -35.56
C GLY A 177 32.25 -2.21 -34.49
N ARG A 178 33.42 -2.63 -33.96
CA ARG A 178 33.54 -3.71 -33.00
C ARG A 178 32.97 -3.33 -31.63
N VAL A 179 33.13 -2.06 -31.19
CA VAL A 179 32.59 -1.57 -29.93
C VAL A 179 31.08 -1.60 -29.94
N ASP A 180 30.48 -1.09 -31.00
CA ASP A 180 29.04 -1.13 -31.20
C ASP A 180 28.50 -2.57 -31.20
N ASN A 181 29.11 -3.46 -31.98
CA ASN A 181 28.69 -4.85 -32.06
C ASN A 181 28.77 -5.54 -30.68
N LEU A 182 29.82 -5.31 -29.88
CA LEU A 182 29.99 -5.91 -28.55
C LEU A 182 28.90 -5.41 -27.59
N LEU A 183 28.70 -4.09 -27.53
CA LEU A 183 27.74 -3.48 -26.61
C LEU A 183 26.31 -3.85 -26.98
N MET A 184 25.99 -3.89 -28.29
CA MET A 184 24.64 -4.29 -28.71
C MET A 184 24.39 -5.79 -28.51
N ARG A 185 25.37 -6.65 -28.69
CA ARG A 185 25.27 -8.08 -28.30
C ARG A 185 25.00 -8.26 -26.83
N PHE A 186 25.70 -7.49 -26.00
CA PHE A 186 25.41 -7.51 -24.55
C PHE A 186 23.99 -7.06 -24.26
N ALA A 187 23.51 -5.99 -24.91
CA ALA A 187 22.13 -5.51 -24.78
C ALA A 187 21.10 -6.57 -25.26
N GLU A 188 21.41 -7.31 -26.32
CA GLU A 188 20.57 -8.41 -26.81
C GLU A 188 20.49 -9.54 -25.76
N ILE A 189 21.60 -9.95 -25.16
CA ILE A 189 21.63 -10.96 -24.12
C ILE A 189 20.76 -10.52 -22.93
N VAL A 190 20.93 -9.28 -22.45
CA VAL A 190 20.11 -8.75 -21.34
C VAL A 190 18.64 -8.72 -21.70
N SER A 191 18.28 -8.33 -22.92
CA SER A 191 16.89 -8.28 -23.39
C SER A 191 16.26 -9.66 -23.63
N SER A 192 17.08 -10.73 -23.74
CA SER A 192 16.57 -12.09 -23.97
C SER A 192 16.01 -12.75 -22.72
N PHE A 193 16.34 -12.22 -21.53
CA PHE A 193 15.78 -12.75 -20.31
C PHE A 193 14.29 -12.40 -20.19
N PRO A 194 13.41 -13.39 -19.96
CA PRO A 194 12.00 -13.12 -19.74
C PRO A 194 11.82 -12.39 -18.41
N PHE A 195 11.31 -11.16 -18.50
CA PHE A 195 11.27 -10.20 -17.39
C PHE A 195 10.53 -10.71 -16.16
N TYR A 196 9.29 -11.19 -16.31
CA TYR A 196 8.48 -11.65 -15.18
C TYR A 196 9.07 -12.88 -14.46
N PRO A 197 9.49 -13.95 -15.15
CA PRO A 197 10.20 -15.06 -14.51
C PRO A 197 11.46 -14.63 -13.76
N LEU A 198 12.21 -13.66 -14.28
CA LEU A 198 13.41 -13.16 -13.63
C LEU A 198 13.09 -12.46 -12.31
N ILE A 199 12.10 -11.57 -12.27
CA ILE A 199 11.69 -10.90 -11.03
C ILE A 199 11.19 -11.89 -9.99
N ILE A 200 10.34 -12.84 -10.40
CA ILE A 200 9.81 -13.86 -9.49
C ILE A 200 10.96 -14.67 -8.88
N THR A 201 11.90 -15.11 -9.71
CA THR A 201 13.07 -15.89 -9.25
C THR A 201 13.93 -15.07 -8.28
N LEU A 202 14.23 -13.80 -8.61
CA LEU A 202 15.06 -12.94 -7.75
C LEU A 202 14.34 -12.57 -6.44
N SER A 203 13.03 -12.49 -6.43
CA SER A 203 12.27 -12.22 -5.21
C SER A 203 12.38 -13.35 -4.16
N VAL A 204 12.65 -14.58 -4.60
CA VAL A 204 12.87 -15.73 -3.71
C VAL A 204 14.18 -15.60 -2.91
N PHE A 205 15.18 -14.88 -3.43
CA PHE A 205 16.44 -14.65 -2.72
C PHE A 205 16.32 -13.60 -1.59
N LEU A 206 15.21 -12.88 -1.52
CA LEU A 206 14.97 -11.99 -0.40
C LEU A 206 14.64 -12.79 0.87
N PRO A 207 15.18 -12.39 2.04
CA PRO A 207 14.78 -12.99 3.31
C PRO A 207 13.26 -12.95 3.50
N VAL A 208 12.70 -13.99 4.14
CA VAL A 208 11.24 -14.06 4.41
C VAL A 208 10.77 -12.84 5.21
N ASN A 209 11.62 -12.33 6.09
CA ASN A 209 11.40 -11.13 6.91
C ASN A 209 11.87 -9.83 6.24
N ALA A 210 12.15 -9.84 4.93
CA ALA A 210 12.54 -8.63 4.21
C ALA A 210 11.48 -7.54 4.37
N SER A 211 11.93 -6.34 4.72
CA SER A 211 11.05 -5.18 4.83
C SER A 211 10.42 -4.83 3.48
N GLN A 212 9.29 -4.12 3.50
CA GLN A 212 8.66 -3.62 2.30
C GLN A 212 9.64 -2.78 1.45
N TYR A 213 10.47 -1.95 2.07
CA TYR A 213 11.47 -1.13 1.38
C TYR A 213 12.54 -1.95 0.66
N GLN A 214 12.96 -3.08 1.22
CA GLN A 214 13.92 -3.98 0.57
C GLN A 214 13.31 -4.63 -0.68
N ARG A 215 12.06 -5.06 -0.60
CA ARG A 215 11.33 -5.63 -1.75
C ARG A 215 11.14 -4.60 -2.87
N LEU A 216 10.71 -3.39 -2.53
CA LEU A 216 10.56 -2.29 -3.47
C LEU A 216 11.90 -1.88 -4.10
N GLY A 217 12.98 -1.79 -3.30
CA GLY A 217 14.33 -1.51 -3.77
C GLY A 217 14.83 -2.55 -4.78
N LEU A 218 14.55 -3.84 -4.56
CA LEU A 218 14.88 -4.90 -5.51
C LEU A 218 14.17 -4.68 -6.85
N ILE A 219 12.86 -4.39 -6.82
CA ILE A 219 12.07 -4.12 -8.02
C ILE A 219 12.64 -2.93 -8.80
N MET A 220 12.96 -1.82 -8.11
CA MET A 220 13.57 -0.63 -8.72
C MET A 220 14.87 -0.96 -9.46
N VAL A 221 15.75 -1.73 -8.81
CA VAL A 221 17.04 -2.11 -9.38
C VAL A 221 16.88 -3.03 -10.58
N ILE A 222 16.02 -4.04 -10.49
CA ILE A 222 15.79 -4.97 -11.59
C ILE A 222 15.17 -4.26 -12.80
N LEU A 223 14.12 -3.44 -12.59
CA LEU A 223 13.51 -2.63 -13.64
C LEU A 223 14.55 -1.73 -14.31
N GLY A 224 15.40 -1.08 -13.51
CA GLY A 224 16.47 -0.21 -14.00
C GLY A 224 17.53 -0.96 -14.81
N LEU A 225 18.03 -2.09 -14.27
CA LEU A 225 19.11 -2.87 -14.86
C LEU A 225 18.71 -3.68 -16.11
N ILE A 226 17.43 -3.90 -16.36
CA ILE A 226 16.96 -4.62 -17.55
C ILE A 226 16.45 -3.66 -18.62
N GLY A 227 15.74 -2.60 -18.22
CA GLY A 227 15.04 -1.70 -19.13
C GLY A 227 15.93 -0.74 -19.94
N TRP A 228 17.22 -0.60 -19.59
CA TRP A 228 18.15 0.32 -20.28
C TRP A 228 18.41 -0.02 -21.75
N THR A 229 18.21 -1.28 -22.14
CA THR A 229 18.57 -1.78 -23.46
C THR A 229 17.80 -1.12 -24.60
N GLY A 230 16.53 -0.77 -24.35
CA GLY A 230 15.69 -0.01 -25.29
C GLY A 230 16.21 1.40 -25.51
N ILE A 231 16.56 2.10 -24.42
CA ILE A 231 17.14 3.45 -24.46
C ILE A 231 18.50 3.43 -25.13
N ALA A 232 19.35 2.46 -24.85
CA ALA A 232 20.66 2.34 -25.47
C ALA A 232 20.57 2.20 -26.99
N ARG A 233 19.64 1.39 -27.50
CA ARG A 233 19.42 1.23 -28.94
C ARG A 233 18.92 2.52 -29.61
N LEU A 234 18.00 3.24 -28.96
CA LEU A 234 17.51 4.52 -29.43
C LEU A 234 18.65 5.55 -29.50
N VAL A 235 19.33 5.75 -28.36
CA VAL A 235 20.46 6.71 -28.27
C VAL A 235 21.56 6.38 -29.28
N ARG A 236 21.90 5.10 -29.45
CA ARG A 236 22.85 4.66 -30.46
C ARG A 236 22.42 5.12 -31.86
N GLY A 237 21.15 4.93 -32.23
CA GLY A 237 20.63 5.34 -33.54
C GLY A 237 20.77 6.85 -33.79
N GLU A 238 20.40 7.65 -32.77
CA GLU A 238 20.53 9.10 -32.82
C GLU A 238 21.98 9.56 -32.91
N ILE A 239 22.89 8.98 -32.14
CA ILE A 239 24.32 9.31 -32.15
C ILE A 239 24.97 8.93 -33.49
N LEU A 240 24.55 7.82 -34.09
CA LEU A 240 25.02 7.47 -35.45
C LEU A 240 24.61 8.52 -36.50
N SER A 241 23.40 9.06 -36.39
CA SER A 241 22.91 10.16 -37.22
C SER A 241 23.68 11.46 -36.96
N GLU A 242 23.80 11.85 -35.67
CA GLU A 242 24.54 13.06 -35.29
C GLU A 242 26.01 13.04 -35.72
N ARG A 243 26.65 11.88 -35.66
CA ARG A 243 28.06 11.69 -36.05
C ARG A 243 28.35 12.09 -37.51
N GLN A 244 27.38 12.04 -38.39
CA GLN A 244 27.51 12.36 -39.80
C GLN A 244 27.38 13.84 -40.11
N LYS A 245 27.01 14.68 -39.16
CA LYS A 245 26.80 16.10 -39.34
C LYS A 245 28.12 16.89 -39.47
N ASP A 246 28.13 17.93 -40.29
CA ASP A 246 29.31 18.74 -40.61
C ASP A 246 29.97 19.36 -39.38
N TYR A 247 29.18 19.81 -38.39
CA TYR A 247 29.73 20.42 -37.18
C TYR A 247 30.55 19.43 -36.35
N ILE A 248 30.22 18.14 -36.35
CA ILE A 248 31.02 17.09 -35.71
C ILE A 248 32.32 16.87 -36.45
N THR A 249 32.29 16.88 -37.77
CA THR A 249 33.49 16.78 -38.62
C THR A 249 34.43 17.98 -38.38
N ALA A 250 33.87 19.18 -38.30
CA ALA A 250 34.64 20.38 -37.94
C ALA A 250 35.24 20.32 -36.54
N ALA A 251 34.47 19.84 -35.53
CA ALA A 251 34.97 19.69 -34.18
C ALA A 251 36.15 18.70 -34.06
N LYS A 252 36.10 17.60 -34.85
CA LYS A 252 37.23 16.66 -34.96
C LYS A 252 38.43 17.27 -35.63
N ALA A 253 38.25 18.03 -36.70
CA ALA A 253 39.31 18.72 -37.43
C ALA A 253 40.02 19.77 -36.55
N LEU A 254 39.29 20.40 -35.64
CA LEU A 254 39.84 21.33 -34.63
C LEU A 254 40.54 20.63 -33.47
N GLY A 255 40.63 19.30 -33.45
CA GLY A 255 41.32 18.52 -32.42
C GLY A 255 40.63 18.46 -31.07
N LEU A 256 39.30 18.68 -31.01
CA LEU A 256 38.57 18.54 -29.77
C LEU A 256 38.60 17.09 -29.25
N LYS A 257 38.67 16.94 -27.90
CA LYS A 257 38.64 15.62 -27.25
C LYS A 257 37.33 14.93 -27.57
N GLU A 258 37.36 13.62 -27.85
CA GLU A 258 36.18 12.82 -28.20
C GLU A 258 35.10 12.88 -27.12
N SER A 259 35.45 12.80 -25.83
CA SER A 259 34.50 12.96 -24.72
C SER A 259 33.78 14.31 -24.74
N LYS A 260 34.48 15.39 -25.12
CA LYS A 260 33.86 16.72 -25.26
C LYS A 260 32.92 16.77 -26.45
N ILE A 261 33.30 16.14 -27.58
CA ILE A 261 32.41 16.04 -28.76
C ILE A 261 31.12 15.29 -28.35
N MET A 262 31.22 14.13 -27.71
CA MET A 262 30.07 13.36 -27.26
C MET A 262 29.18 14.13 -26.32
N MET A 263 29.72 14.63 -25.19
CA MET A 263 28.92 15.20 -24.11
C MET A 263 28.46 16.63 -24.34
N SER A 264 29.25 17.46 -25.04
CA SER A 264 28.94 18.89 -25.24
C SER A 264 28.32 19.22 -26.60
N HIS A 265 28.46 18.34 -27.58
CA HIS A 265 27.94 18.59 -28.93
C HIS A 265 26.87 17.58 -29.39
N MET A 266 27.02 16.29 -29.08
CA MET A 266 26.06 15.27 -29.53
C MET A 266 24.92 15.06 -28.55
N VAL A 267 25.22 14.82 -27.28
CA VAL A 267 24.20 14.53 -26.25
C VAL A 267 23.15 15.65 -26.12
N PRO A 268 23.50 16.96 -26.10
CA PRO A 268 22.50 18.02 -26.02
C PRO A 268 21.50 18.02 -27.18
N ASN A 269 21.93 17.62 -28.39
CA ASN A 269 21.08 17.61 -29.57
C ASN A 269 20.05 16.46 -29.59
N ILE A 270 20.29 15.42 -28.81
CA ILE A 270 19.36 14.26 -28.68
C ILE A 270 18.56 14.27 -27.38
N VAL A 271 18.75 15.28 -26.50
CA VAL A 271 18.07 15.34 -25.19
C VAL A 271 16.55 15.29 -25.33
N SER A 272 16.00 15.96 -26.34
CA SER A 272 14.55 15.99 -26.56
C SER A 272 13.95 14.59 -26.74
N ILE A 273 14.60 13.74 -27.53
CA ILE A 273 14.13 12.36 -27.76
C ILE A 273 14.36 11.49 -26.51
N ILE A 274 15.44 11.75 -25.76
CA ILE A 274 15.68 11.05 -24.48
C ILE A 274 14.57 11.37 -23.46
N ILE A 275 14.15 12.63 -23.36
CA ILE A 275 13.07 13.04 -22.46
C ILE A 275 11.75 12.35 -22.84
N VAL A 276 11.41 12.32 -24.12
CA VAL A 276 10.20 11.62 -24.61
C VAL A 276 10.27 10.13 -24.23
N GLN A 277 11.40 9.48 -24.53
CA GLN A 277 11.57 8.06 -24.21
C GLN A 277 11.56 7.78 -22.71
N ALA A 278 12.15 8.66 -21.89
CA ALA A 278 12.12 8.58 -20.44
C ALA A 278 10.69 8.70 -19.90
N THR A 279 9.89 9.61 -20.46
CA THR A 279 8.49 9.79 -20.06
C THR A 279 7.63 8.56 -20.40
N LEU A 280 7.81 8.00 -21.60
CA LEU A 280 7.14 6.75 -21.97
C LEU A 280 7.61 5.57 -21.12
N GLY A 281 8.91 5.50 -20.84
CA GLY A 281 9.50 4.49 -19.95
C GLY A 281 8.97 4.61 -18.52
N TYR A 282 8.79 5.83 -18.02
CA TYR A 282 8.17 6.07 -16.71
C TYR A 282 6.74 5.50 -16.63
N ALA A 283 5.91 5.82 -17.63
CA ALA A 283 4.55 5.28 -17.70
C ALA A 283 4.54 3.74 -17.81
N SER A 284 5.43 3.17 -18.62
CA SER A 284 5.58 1.71 -18.75
C SER A 284 6.00 1.05 -17.43
N ASN A 285 6.93 1.65 -16.68
CA ASN A 285 7.36 1.15 -15.38
C ASN A 285 6.23 1.17 -14.35
N LEU A 286 5.37 2.21 -14.36
CA LEU A 286 4.18 2.28 -13.51
C LEU A 286 3.22 1.11 -13.78
N LEU A 287 2.94 0.84 -15.06
CA LEU A 287 2.07 -0.27 -15.45
C LEU A 287 2.67 -1.63 -15.09
N THR A 288 3.98 -1.77 -15.25
CA THR A 288 4.70 -3.01 -14.92
C THR A 288 4.69 -3.27 -13.41
N GLU A 289 4.92 -2.24 -12.60
CA GLU A 289 4.87 -2.35 -11.13
C GLU A 289 3.45 -2.72 -10.67
N ALA A 290 2.43 -2.05 -11.20
CA ALA A 290 1.04 -2.40 -10.91
C ALA A 290 0.74 -3.86 -11.28
N GLY A 291 1.21 -4.35 -12.44
CA GLY A 291 1.05 -5.74 -12.86
C GLY A 291 1.79 -6.76 -11.98
N LEU A 292 2.85 -6.35 -11.28
CA LEU A 292 3.58 -7.20 -10.32
C LEU A 292 2.92 -7.25 -8.93
N SER A 293 2.00 -6.33 -8.66
CA SER A 293 1.28 -6.25 -7.37
C SER A 293 0.05 -7.16 -7.32
N PHE A 294 -0.35 -7.72 -8.45
CA PHE A 294 -1.40 -8.73 -8.60
C PHE A 294 -0.79 -10.12 -8.70
#